data_f2f68a163c0b92e78d1e1fa9a5f72598
#
_entry.id   f2f68a163c0b92e78d1e1fa9a5f72598
#
_cell.length_a   1.000
_cell.length_b   1.000
_cell.length_c   1.000
_cell.angle_alpha   90.00
_cell.angle_beta   90.00
_cell.angle_gamma   90.00
#
_symmetry.space_group_name_H-M   'P 1'
#
loop_
_entity.id
_entity.type
_entity.pdbx_description
1 polymer ?
#
loop_
_entity_poly.entity_id
_entity_poly.type
_entity_poly.pdbx_seq_one_letter_code
_entity_poly.pdbx_strand_id
1 'polypeptide(L)'
;EIVYEMGSLYGEEKVQLDTDIKQSVEQLEDGLYVILGNDSSSMDFMYYYDNSGVLRGEVPLLGYRSQRLLFDDNFMYYSISEKRMAQVNRLGQVTKVYNLGDYSLHHDYVFDENGNMLILATDTTQDSVEDIVLKLDVNSGEVTEVLDLGDLFGDYKKTCVKNSSDELDWMHINTIQYMGNGSVLLSSRETSTIIKVDNLYDEPSIAYMIGEKDFWEDTSYVSCVLNKKGDFIIQGGQHTITYETDES
;
A
#
# COMPACT_ATOMS: atom_id res chain seq x y z
N GLU A 1 18.08 19.91 27.17
CA GLU A 1 18.55 19.06 26.08
C GLU A 1 18.89 17.70 26.67
N ILE A 2 18.23 16.64 26.21
CA ILE A 2 18.56 15.26 26.61
C ILE A 2 19.39 14.69 25.48
N VAL A 3 20.67 14.46 25.74
CA VAL A 3 21.56 13.81 24.80
C VAL A 3 21.57 12.33 25.12
N TYR A 4 21.12 11.50 24.16
CA TYR A 4 21.28 10.05 24.21
C TYR A 4 22.56 9.67 23.46
N GLU A 5 23.43 8.94 24.12
CA GLU A 5 24.50 8.24 23.43
C GLU A 5 23.89 6.98 22.80
N MET A 6 23.79 6.97 21.49
CA MET A 6 23.35 5.79 20.76
C MET A 6 24.51 4.82 20.64
N GLY A 7 24.27 3.57 21.02
CA GLY A 7 25.18 2.48 20.70
C GLY A 7 25.21 2.18 19.20
N SER A 8 26.01 1.21 18.79
CA SER A 8 26.04 0.72 17.40
C SER A 8 24.64 0.26 16.97
N LEU A 9 24.22 0.65 15.76
CA LEU A 9 22.98 0.21 15.17
C LEU A 9 23.10 -1.24 14.73
N TYR A 10 22.09 -2.05 15.03
CA TYR A 10 22.13 -3.47 14.71
C TYR A 10 22.14 -3.73 13.19
N GLY A 11 21.38 -2.95 12.42
CA GLY A 11 21.36 -3.03 10.98
C GLY A 11 22.66 -2.56 10.35
N GLU A 12 23.25 -1.50 10.86
CA GLU A 12 24.54 -1.00 10.40
C GLU A 12 25.68 -2.03 10.61
N GLU A 13 25.61 -2.83 11.68
CA GLU A 13 26.55 -3.92 11.92
C GLU A 13 26.35 -5.12 10.98
N LYS A 14 25.14 -5.32 10.49
CA LYS A 14 24.75 -6.46 9.64
C LYS A 14 24.79 -6.13 8.15
N VAL A 15 24.36 -4.94 7.81
CA VAL A 15 24.29 -4.43 6.43
C VAL A 15 25.16 -3.19 6.36
N GLN A 16 26.22 -3.26 5.58
CA GLN A 16 27.06 -2.08 5.32
C GLN A 16 26.29 -1.15 4.38
N LEU A 17 25.75 -0.08 4.94
CA LEU A 17 25.06 0.96 4.19
C LEU A 17 26.03 2.08 3.89
N ASP A 18 26.17 2.37 2.60
CA ASP A 18 26.99 3.47 2.09
C ASP A 18 26.08 4.52 1.46
N THR A 19 26.26 5.77 1.83
CA THR A 19 25.46 6.89 1.33
C THR A 19 26.33 7.73 0.41
N ASP A 20 25.93 7.87 -0.86
CA ASP A 20 26.60 8.70 -1.85
C ASP A 20 25.62 9.75 -2.40
N ILE A 21 25.85 11.02 -2.09
CA ILE A 21 25.02 12.14 -2.55
C ILE A 21 25.44 12.50 -3.97
N LYS A 22 24.66 12.08 -4.97
CA LYS A 22 24.90 12.38 -6.38
C LYS A 22 24.44 13.78 -6.79
N GLN A 23 23.36 14.26 -6.17
CA GLN A 23 22.78 15.57 -6.42
C GLN A 23 22.16 16.10 -5.14
N SER A 24 22.36 17.38 -4.84
CA SER A 24 21.70 18.04 -3.72
C SER A 24 21.07 19.34 -4.18
N VAL A 25 20.06 19.82 -3.44
CA VAL A 25 19.47 21.14 -3.57
C VAL A 25 20.01 22.05 -2.46
N GLU A 26 19.99 23.35 -2.68
CA GLU A 26 20.56 24.31 -1.72
C GLU A 26 19.85 24.32 -0.38
N GLN A 27 18.56 24.00 -0.38
CA GLN A 27 17.74 23.97 0.83
C GLN A 27 16.78 22.78 0.78
N LEU A 28 16.87 21.91 1.78
CA LEU A 28 15.92 20.84 2.08
C LEU A 28 15.14 21.22 3.34
N GLU A 29 13.89 20.82 3.40
CA GLU A 29 13.12 20.91 4.65
C GLU A 29 13.76 20.03 5.72
N ASP A 30 13.69 20.47 6.97
CA ASP A 30 14.16 19.66 8.11
C ASP A 30 13.27 18.42 8.24
N GLY A 31 13.91 17.26 8.39
CA GLY A 31 13.17 16.00 8.53
C GLY A 31 14.07 14.78 8.51
N LEU A 32 13.41 13.64 8.53
CA LEU A 32 14.03 12.34 8.37
C LEU A 32 13.46 11.63 7.15
N TYR A 33 14.34 11.05 6.34
CA TYR A 33 13.96 10.13 5.29
C TYR A 33 13.93 8.73 5.86
N VAL A 34 12.82 8.04 5.68
CA VAL A 34 12.65 6.66 6.15
C VAL A 34 12.70 5.74 4.94
N ILE A 35 13.61 4.78 4.98
CA ILE A 35 13.79 3.79 3.93
C ILE A 35 13.51 2.41 4.51
N LEU A 36 12.62 1.65 3.86
CA LEU A 36 12.41 0.24 4.15
C LEU A 36 13.50 -0.57 3.45
N GLY A 37 14.37 -1.19 4.23
CA GLY A 37 15.35 -2.14 3.73
C GLY A 37 14.74 -3.53 3.68
N ASN A 38 14.77 -4.16 2.50
CA ASN A 38 14.23 -5.50 2.27
C ASN A 38 15.27 -6.41 1.62
N ASP A 39 16.47 -6.36 2.11
CA ASP A 39 17.63 -7.05 1.56
C ASP A 39 18.02 -8.34 2.31
N SER A 40 17.28 -8.65 3.39
CA SER A 40 17.50 -9.84 4.20
C SER A 40 16.28 -10.76 4.17
N SER A 41 16.49 -12.05 4.04
CA SER A 41 15.46 -13.07 4.13
C SER A 41 14.98 -13.35 5.57
N SER A 42 15.69 -12.87 6.57
CA SER A 42 15.43 -13.17 7.99
C SER A 42 15.18 -11.95 8.86
N MET A 43 15.60 -10.77 8.43
CA MET A 43 15.48 -9.54 9.18
C MET A 43 15.62 -8.34 8.25
N ASP A 44 14.55 -7.59 8.15
CA ASP A 44 14.54 -6.31 7.46
C ASP A 44 14.63 -5.16 8.46
N PHE A 45 14.90 -3.96 7.97
CA PHE A 45 15.04 -2.76 8.79
C PHE A 45 14.31 -1.59 8.16
N MET A 46 13.84 -0.67 9.01
CA MET A 46 13.58 0.71 8.64
C MET A 46 14.78 1.55 9.02
N TYR A 47 15.31 2.30 8.07
CA TYR A 47 16.45 3.19 8.27
C TYR A 47 16.01 4.65 8.22
N TYR A 48 16.48 5.45 9.16
CA TYR A 48 16.20 6.88 9.24
C TYR A 48 17.44 7.68 8.87
N TYR A 49 17.37 8.45 7.79
CA TYR A 49 18.42 9.34 7.34
C TYR A 49 18.01 10.79 7.50
N ASP A 50 18.95 11.65 7.90
CA ASP A 50 18.72 13.09 7.84
C ASP A 50 18.99 13.67 6.45
N ASN A 51 18.79 14.99 6.32
CA ASN A 51 18.98 15.72 5.06
C ASN A 51 20.44 15.70 4.54
N SER A 52 21.40 15.31 5.37
CA SER A 52 22.80 15.14 4.99
C SER A 52 23.12 13.72 4.54
N GLY A 53 22.13 12.82 4.53
CA GLY A 53 22.31 11.40 4.23
C GLY A 53 22.99 10.62 5.37
N VAL A 54 23.01 11.18 6.57
CA VAL A 54 23.58 10.49 7.74
C VAL A 54 22.52 9.60 8.37
N LEU A 55 22.85 8.32 8.59
CA LEU A 55 21.98 7.37 9.28
C LEU A 55 21.78 7.83 10.74
N ARG A 56 20.53 8.03 11.14
CA ARG A 56 20.13 8.53 12.46
C ARG A 56 19.47 7.48 13.35
N GLY A 57 19.02 6.39 12.77
CA GLY A 57 18.40 5.31 13.52
C GLY A 57 17.93 4.20 12.63
N GLU A 58 17.57 3.11 13.28
CA GLU A 58 16.96 1.95 12.65
C GLU A 58 15.88 1.34 13.53
N VAL A 59 14.92 0.63 12.90
CA VAL A 59 13.96 -0.25 13.57
C VAL A 59 14.04 -1.61 12.90
N PRO A 60 14.41 -2.68 13.63
CA PRO A 60 14.40 -4.02 13.06
C PRO A 60 12.97 -4.52 12.84
N LEU A 61 12.71 -5.10 11.67
CA LEU A 61 11.45 -5.70 11.27
C LEU A 61 11.63 -7.23 11.29
N LEU A 62 11.36 -7.84 12.43
CA LEU A 62 11.68 -9.25 12.67
C LEU A 62 10.71 -10.20 11.95
N GLY A 63 11.22 -10.91 10.94
CA GLY A 63 10.51 -12.00 10.29
C GLY A 63 9.35 -11.59 9.38
N TYR A 64 9.20 -10.29 9.08
CA TYR A 64 8.17 -9.82 8.17
C TYR A 64 8.59 -8.53 7.46
N ARG A 65 8.42 -8.51 6.14
CA ARG A 65 8.63 -7.34 5.30
C ARG A 65 7.46 -6.37 5.43
N SER A 66 7.66 -5.19 6.02
CA SER A 66 6.64 -4.16 6.01
C SER A 66 6.42 -3.60 4.60
N GLN A 67 5.16 -3.36 4.23
CA GLN A 67 4.81 -2.90 2.88
C GLN A 67 4.95 -1.38 2.74
N ARG A 68 4.54 -0.64 3.76
CA ARG A 68 4.52 0.83 3.76
C ARG A 68 4.65 1.37 5.18
N LEU A 69 5.00 2.65 5.29
CA LEU A 69 4.90 3.44 6.51
C LEU A 69 3.86 4.53 6.33
N LEU A 70 2.97 4.68 7.30
CA LEU A 70 2.08 5.82 7.39
C LEU A 70 2.37 6.59 8.66
N PHE A 71 2.16 7.89 8.61
CA PHE A 71 2.36 8.81 9.73
C PHE A 71 1.12 9.67 9.90
N ASP A 72 0.72 9.87 11.15
CA ASP A 72 -0.09 10.99 11.57
C ASP A 72 0.72 11.92 12.48
N ASP A 73 0.09 12.92 13.08
CA ASP A 73 0.77 13.89 13.95
C ASP A 73 1.49 13.26 15.15
N ASN A 74 1.12 12.07 15.60
CA ASN A 74 1.56 11.46 16.84
C ASN A 74 2.18 10.09 16.70
N PHE A 75 1.82 9.35 15.65
CA PHE A 75 2.14 7.94 15.51
C PHE A 75 2.64 7.61 14.11
N MET A 76 3.41 6.54 14.07
CA MET A 76 3.77 5.81 12.86
C MET A 76 3.00 4.48 12.86
N TYR A 77 2.56 4.07 11.67
CA TYR A 77 1.84 2.82 11.46
C TYR A 77 2.54 1.99 10.40
N TYR A 78 2.70 0.71 10.66
CA TYR A 78 3.26 -0.23 9.71
C TYR A 78 2.82 -1.68 9.99
N SER A 79 2.89 -2.51 8.97
CA SER A 79 2.59 -3.93 9.09
C SER A 79 3.74 -4.69 9.76
N ILE A 80 3.43 -5.50 10.76
CA ILE A 80 4.38 -6.33 11.51
C ILE A 80 4.20 -7.83 11.25
N SER A 81 3.17 -8.21 10.55
CA SER A 81 2.92 -9.51 9.95
C SER A 81 1.81 -9.37 8.92
N GLU A 82 1.54 -10.41 8.15
CA GLU A 82 0.43 -10.45 7.19
C GLU A 82 -0.94 -10.13 7.82
N LYS A 83 -1.10 -10.40 9.12
CA LYS A 83 -2.38 -10.23 9.83
C LYS A 83 -2.36 -9.14 10.90
N ARG A 84 -1.29 -8.36 11.00
CA ARG A 84 -1.14 -7.38 12.09
C ARG A 84 -0.51 -6.08 11.64
N MET A 85 -1.08 -4.99 12.15
CA MET A 85 -0.53 -3.64 12.05
C MET A 85 -0.07 -3.16 13.44
N ALA A 86 0.99 -2.38 13.51
CA ALA A 86 1.44 -1.70 14.72
C ALA A 86 1.21 -0.19 14.63
N GLN A 87 0.84 0.41 15.76
CA GLN A 87 0.88 1.83 16.01
C GLN A 87 2.07 2.10 16.94
N VAL A 88 2.95 3.01 16.56
CA VAL A 88 4.19 3.31 17.26
C VAL A 88 4.29 4.81 17.52
N ASN A 89 4.56 5.21 18.76
CA ASN A 89 4.70 6.61 19.12
C ASN A 89 6.08 7.18 18.73
N ARG A 90 6.28 8.48 18.93
CA ARG A 90 7.53 9.19 18.60
C ARG A 90 8.75 8.71 19.40
N LEU A 91 8.56 7.93 20.46
CA LEU A 91 9.63 7.31 21.26
C LEU A 91 9.97 5.88 20.78
N GLY A 92 9.35 5.41 19.70
CA GLY A 92 9.55 4.04 19.18
C GLY A 92 8.80 2.97 19.98
N GLN A 93 7.86 3.34 20.85
CA GLN A 93 7.09 2.38 21.63
C GLN A 93 5.85 1.95 20.85
N VAL A 94 5.64 0.64 20.73
CA VAL A 94 4.37 0.08 20.21
C VAL A 94 3.27 0.37 21.22
N THR A 95 2.31 1.19 20.83
CA THR A 95 1.20 1.62 21.68
C THR A 95 -0.05 0.79 21.45
N LYS A 96 -0.19 0.24 20.24
CA LYS A 96 -1.31 -0.61 19.86
C LYS A 96 -0.91 -1.60 18.77
N VAL A 97 -1.51 -2.78 18.80
CA VAL A 97 -1.44 -3.78 17.73
C VAL A 97 -2.86 -4.10 17.30
N TYR A 98 -3.09 -3.97 16.00
CA TYR A 98 -4.36 -4.32 15.35
C TYR A 98 -4.25 -5.71 14.74
N ASN A 99 -5.30 -6.51 14.89
CA ASN A 99 -5.41 -7.84 14.28
C ASN A 99 -6.47 -7.79 13.17
N LEU A 100 -6.12 -8.22 11.98
CA LEU A 100 -6.99 -8.21 10.81
C LEU A 100 -7.91 -9.45 10.71
N GLY A 101 -7.86 -10.36 11.69
CA GLY A 101 -8.73 -11.55 11.71
C GLY A 101 -8.38 -12.55 10.61
N ASP A 102 -9.37 -12.86 9.78
CA ASP A 102 -9.23 -13.81 8.67
C ASP A 102 -8.64 -13.19 7.42
N TYR A 103 -8.24 -11.90 7.46
CA TYR A 103 -7.61 -11.22 6.33
C TYR A 103 -6.10 -11.20 6.43
N SER A 104 -5.44 -11.34 5.28
CA SER A 104 -4.00 -11.18 5.10
C SER A 104 -3.73 -9.91 4.29
N LEU A 105 -3.05 -8.92 4.89
CA LEU A 105 -2.69 -7.69 4.19
C LEU A 105 -1.54 -7.93 3.20
N HIS A 106 -1.54 -7.13 2.14
CA HIS A 106 -0.47 -7.13 1.14
C HIS A 106 -0.26 -5.72 0.57
N HIS A 107 0.86 -5.52 -0.11
CA HIS A 107 1.25 -4.39 -0.94
C HIS A 107 1.07 -2.99 -0.34
N ASP A 108 -0.14 -2.52 -0.04
CA ASP A 108 -0.36 -1.11 0.25
C ASP A 108 -1.50 -0.84 1.23
N TYR A 109 -1.43 0.30 1.90
CA TYR A 109 -2.48 0.85 2.75
C TYR A 109 -2.36 2.38 2.85
N VAL A 110 -3.47 3.07 3.07
CA VAL A 110 -3.55 4.54 3.07
C VAL A 110 -4.57 5.00 4.10
N PHE A 111 -4.45 6.23 4.60
CA PHE A 111 -5.52 6.85 5.41
C PHE A 111 -6.65 7.40 4.54
N ASP A 112 -7.89 7.28 5.05
CA ASP A 112 -9.02 8.08 4.58
C ASP A 112 -9.04 9.46 5.27
N GLU A 113 -9.98 10.32 4.88
CA GLU A 113 -10.15 11.66 5.47
C GLU A 113 -10.55 11.66 6.94
N ASN A 114 -11.04 10.54 7.48
CA ASN A 114 -11.43 10.39 8.88
C ASN A 114 -10.31 9.78 9.73
N GLY A 115 -9.16 9.49 9.13
CA GLY A 115 -8.02 8.86 9.78
C GLY A 115 -8.18 7.34 9.97
N ASN A 116 -9.17 6.69 9.33
CA ASN A 116 -9.20 5.24 9.24
C ASN A 116 -8.18 4.76 8.22
N MET A 117 -7.69 3.56 8.37
CA MET A 117 -6.75 2.97 7.43
C MET A 117 -7.48 2.06 6.45
N LEU A 118 -7.34 2.33 5.15
CA LEU A 118 -7.73 1.43 4.07
C LEU A 118 -6.57 0.51 3.75
N ILE A 119 -6.80 -0.80 3.73
CA ILE A 119 -5.75 -1.82 3.62
C ILE A 119 -6.10 -2.76 2.47
N LEU A 120 -5.16 -2.99 1.55
CA LEU A 120 -5.29 -4.05 0.56
C LEU A 120 -5.11 -5.41 1.24
N ALA A 121 -6.02 -6.34 0.98
CA ALA A 121 -6.06 -7.61 1.66
C ALA A 121 -6.55 -8.77 0.79
N THR A 122 -6.29 -9.97 1.28
CA THR A 122 -6.85 -11.24 0.86
C THR A 122 -7.75 -11.77 1.97
N ASP A 123 -8.96 -12.20 1.68
CA ASP A 123 -9.75 -13.02 2.58
C ASP A 123 -9.22 -14.46 2.56
N THR A 124 -8.58 -14.89 3.66
CA THR A 124 -7.96 -16.23 3.74
C THR A 124 -8.95 -17.36 3.85
N THR A 125 -10.25 -17.08 3.88
CA THR A 125 -11.32 -18.10 3.85
C THR A 125 -11.83 -18.39 2.45
N GLN A 126 -11.39 -17.59 1.45
CA GLN A 126 -11.77 -17.72 0.05
C GLN A 126 -10.60 -18.25 -0.82
N ASP A 127 -10.91 -18.66 -2.02
CA ASP A 127 -9.92 -19.13 -3.01
C ASP A 127 -9.23 -18.01 -3.78
N SER A 128 -9.83 -16.81 -3.83
CA SER A 128 -9.25 -15.65 -4.50
C SER A 128 -8.31 -14.88 -3.60
N VAL A 129 -7.30 -14.26 -4.20
CA VAL A 129 -6.28 -13.49 -3.49
C VAL A 129 -6.18 -12.07 -4.04
N GLU A 130 -5.76 -11.13 -3.19
CA GLU A 130 -5.39 -9.77 -3.53
C GLU A 130 -6.51 -8.95 -4.23
N ASP A 131 -7.75 -9.10 -3.75
CA ASP A 131 -8.94 -8.50 -4.35
C ASP A 131 -9.89 -7.80 -3.35
N ILE A 132 -9.45 -7.62 -2.09
CA ILE A 132 -10.25 -7.04 -0.99
C ILE A 132 -9.65 -5.68 -0.53
N VAL A 133 -10.53 -4.76 -0.13
CA VAL A 133 -10.14 -3.56 0.64
C VAL A 133 -10.81 -3.58 2.00
N LEU A 134 -10.01 -3.50 3.05
CA LEU A 134 -10.47 -3.37 4.43
C LEU A 134 -10.44 -1.91 4.87
N LYS A 135 -11.32 -1.56 5.81
CA LYS A 135 -11.23 -0.36 6.64
C LYS A 135 -10.91 -0.78 8.07
N LEU A 136 -9.82 -0.26 8.61
CA LEU A 136 -9.44 -0.35 10.01
C LEU A 136 -9.70 0.99 10.69
N ASP A 137 -10.63 1.03 11.64
CA ASP A 137 -10.76 2.16 12.56
C ASP A 137 -9.60 2.13 13.57
N VAL A 138 -8.67 3.06 13.46
CA VAL A 138 -7.48 3.09 14.32
C VAL A 138 -7.80 3.38 15.78
N ASN A 139 -8.95 3.99 16.09
CA ASN A 139 -9.37 4.30 17.46
C ASN A 139 -9.96 3.07 18.15
N SER A 140 -10.97 2.44 17.55
CA SER A 140 -11.61 1.25 18.10
C SER A 140 -10.81 -0.03 17.85
N GLY A 141 -10.13 -0.13 16.71
CA GLY A 141 -9.49 -1.34 16.20
C GLY A 141 -10.45 -2.25 15.42
N GLU A 142 -11.64 -1.76 15.11
CA GLU A 142 -12.63 -2.47 14.30
C GLU A 142 -12.13 -2.59 12.86
N VAL A 143 -12.24 -3.79 12.29
CA VAL A 143 -11.90 -4.12 10.91
C VAL A 143 -13.19 -4.46 10.17
N THR A 144 -13.42 -3.77 9.05
CA THR A 144 -14.59 -3.97 8.20
C THR A 144 -14.13 -4.13 6.76
N GLU A 145 -14.63 -5.14 6.04
CA GLU A 145 -14.50 -5.20 4.60
C GLU A 145 -15.38 -4.11 3.97
N VAL A 146 -14.78 -3.27 3.11
CA VAL A 146 -15.48 -2.16 2.44
C VAL A 146 -15.53 -2.35 0.92
N LEU A 147 -14.77 -3.29 0.38
CA LEU A 147 -14.81 -3.64 -1.03
C LEU A 147 -14.32 -5.08 -1.22
N ASP A 148 -15.16 -5.91 -1.87
CA ASP A 148 -14.74 -7.10 -2.59
C ASP A 148 -14.85 -6.81 -4.10
N LEU A 149 -13.72 -6.87 -4.81
CA LEU A 149 -13.73 -6.69 -6.26
C LEU A 149 -14.53 -7.78 -6.99
N GLY A 150 -14.71 -8.95 -6.37
CA GLY A 150 -15.57 -10.00 -6.89
C GLY A 150 -17.04 -9.57 -7.01
N ASP A 151 -17.52 -8.66 -6.15
CA ASP A 151 -18.86 -8.09 -6.25
C ASP A 151 -19.00 -7.14 -7.45
N LEU A 152 -17.94 -6.37 -7.75
CA LEU A 152 -17.94 -5.44 -8.87
C LEU A 152 -17.64 -6.11 -10.21
N PHE A 153 -16.76 -7.10 -10.23
CA PHE A 153 -16.24 -7.75 -11.44
C PHE A 153 -16.59 -9.25 -11.50
N GLY A 154 -17.69 -9.66 -10.88
CA GLY A 154 -18.05 -11.08 -10.73
C GLY A 154 -18.16 -11.87 -12.03
N ASP A 155 -18.57 -11.24 -13.13
CA ASP A 155 -18.65 -11.93 -14.44
C ASP A 155 -17.26 -12.15 -15.04
N TYR A 156 -16.32 -11.21 -14.85
CA TYR A 156 -14.94 -11.38 -15.23
C TYR A 156 -14.24 -12.43 -14.34
N LYS A 157 -14.42 -12.36 -13.02
CA LYS A 157 -13.85 -13.32 -12.05
C LYS A 157 -14.16 -14.78 -12.41
N LYS A 158 -15.38 -15.05 -12.89
CA LYS A 158 -15.82 -16.40 -13.33
C LYS A 158 -15.07 -16.93 -14.56
N THR A 159 -14.44 -16.07 -15.34
CA THR A 159 -13.65 -16.47 -16.53
C THR A 159 -12.18 -16.73 -16.19
N CYS A 160 -11.74 -16.31 -15.01
CA CYS A 160 -10.35 -16.42 -14.57
C CYS A 160 -10.03 -17.84 -14.10
N VAL A 161 -8.76 -18.21 -14.20
CA VAL A 161 -8.25 -19.52 -13.80
C VAL A 161 -7.18 -19.36 -12.74
N LYS A 162 -7.05 -20.35 -11.88
CA LYS A 162 -6.02 -20.38 -10.85
C LYS A 162 -4.62 -20.41 -11.45
N ASN A 163 -3.68 -19.77 -10.76
CA ASN A 163 -2.26 -19.77 -11.10
C ASN A 163 -1.58 -21.12 -10.74
N SER A 164 -0.27 -21.23 -10.95
CA SER A 164 0.51 -22.43 -10.64
C SER A 164 0.60 -22.77 -9.15
N SER A 165 0.24 -21.84 -8.28
CA SER A 165 0.17 -22.01 -6.82
C SER A 165 -1.22 -22.43 -6.32
N ASP A 166 -2.15 -22.73 -7.25
CA ASP A 166 -3.57 -23.04 -6.98
C ASP A 166 -4.35 -21.86 -6.35
N GLU A 167 -3.92 -20.62 -6.59
CA GLU A 167 -4.57 -19.40 -6.14
C GLU A 167 -5.26 -18.70 -7.30
N LEU A 168 -6.45 -18.13 -7.06
CA LEU A 168 -7.14 -17.27 -8.03
C LEU A 168 -6.64 -15.82 -7.87
N ASP A 169 -5.46 -15.56 -8.42
CA ASP A 169 -4.83 -14.25 -8.48
C ASP A 169 -5.26 -13.52 -9.78
N TRP A 170 -6.44 -12.95 -9.77
CA TRP A 170 -7.13 -12.49 -10.97
C TRP A 170 -7.13 -10.97 -11.18
N MET A 171 -6.97 -10.20 -10.10
CA MET A 171 -6.86 -8.74 -10.13
C MET A 171 -5.47 -8.27 -9.69
N HIS A 172 -4.94 -8.88 -8.64
CA HIS A 172 -3.66 -8.51 -8.03
C HIS A 172 -3.55 -7.02 -7.78
N ILE A 173 -4.45 -6.49 -6.92
CA ILE A 173 -4.38 -5.06 -6.58
C ILE A 173 -3.16 -4.78 -5.72
N ASN A 174 -2.34 -3.83 -6.16
CA ASN A 174 -1.03 -3.57 -5.57
C ASN A 174 -0.78 -2.12 -5.15
N THR A 175 -1.71 -1.22 -5.41
CA THR A 175 -1.66 0.16 -4.92
C THR A 175 -3.06 0.67 -4.67
N ILE A 176 -3.23 1.43 -3.59
CA ILE A 176 -4.44 2.15 -3.27
C ILE A 176 -4.13 3.63 -3.05
N GLN A 177 -4.90 4.52 -3.70
CA GLN A 177 -4.85 5.97 -3.48
C GLN A 177 -6.25 6.44 -3.05
N TYR A 178 -6.33 7.09 -1.90
CA TYR A 178 -7.57 7.71 -1.45
C TYR A 178 -7.78 9.06 -2.15
N MET A 179 -8.96 9.25 -2.72
CA MET A 179 -9.31 10.42 -3.55
C MET A 179 -10.25 11.41 -2.85
N GLY A 180 -10.62 11.12 -1.59
CA GLY A 180 -11.63 11.88 -0.86
C GLY A 180 -13.06 11.40 -1.12
N ASN A 181 -13.96 11.71 -0.18
CA ASN A 181 -15.40 11.41 -0.29
C ASN A 181 -15.72 9.92 -0.57
N GLY A 182 -14.99 9.01 0.03
CA GLY A 182 -15.18 7.57 -0.17
C GLY A 182 -14.84 7.08 -1.57
N SER A 183 -13.93 7.75 -2.28
CA SER A 183 -13.43 7.33 -3.58
C SER A 183 -11.98 6.85 -3.48
N VAL A 184 -11.64 5.80 -4.23
CA VAL A 184 -10.28 5.28 -4.32
C VAL A 184 -9.88 5.01 -5.77
N LEU A 185 -8.57 5.11 -6.03
CA LEU A 185 -7.93 4.53 -7.20
C LEU A 185 -7.18 3.26 -6.79
N LEU A 186 -7.40 2.19 -7.52
CA LEU A 186 -6.75 0.90 -7.35
C LEU A 186 -5.93 0.57 -8.60
N SER A 187 -4.73 0.02 -8.41
CA SER A 187 -3.92 -0.51 -9.49
C SER A 187 -4.06 -2.03 -9.53
N SER A 188 -4.56 -2.57 -10.63
CA SER A 188 -4.66 -4.00 -10.90
C SER A 188 -3.55 -4.43 -11.85
N ARG A 189 -2.63 -5.29 -11.39
CA ARG A 189 -1.51 -5.79 -12.19
C ARG A 189 -1.97 -6.75 -13.28
N GLU A 190 -2.79 -7.74 -12.93
CA GLU A 190 -3.19 -8.81 -13.85
C GLU A 190 -4.05 -8.30 -14.99
N THR A 191 -4.84 -7.27 -14.77
CA THR A 191 -5.66 -6.64 -15.82
C THR A 191 -4.97 -5.44 -16.48
N SER A 192 -3.78 -5.04 -16.00
CA SER A 192 -3.09 -3.82 -16.44
C SER A 192 -3.98 -2.58 -16.41
N THR A 193 -4.87 -2.49 -15.43
CA THR A 193 -5.93 -1.48 -15.35
C THR A 193 -5.84 -0.69 -14.05
N ILE A 194 -6.02 0.63 -14.13
CA ILE A 194 -6.29 1.49 -12.98
C ILE A 194 -7.81 1.62 -12.87
N ILE A 195 -8.35 1.39 -11.68
CA ILE A 195 -9.78 1.35 -11.42
C ILE A 195 -10.13 2.43 -10.42
N LYS A 196 -11.02 3.37 -10.80
CA LYS A 196 -11.63 4.28 -9.84
C LYS A 196 -12.92 3.69 -9.31
N VAL A 197 -12.99 3.52 -8.00
CA VAL A 197 -14.19 3.10 -7.29
C VAL A 197 -14.71 4.27 -6.47
N ASP A 198 -16.01 4.58 -6.61
CA ASP A 198 -16.72 5.56 -5.81
C ASP A 198 -17.66 4.85 -4.80
N ASN A 199 -18.13 5.61 -3.80
CA ASN A 199 -19.07 5.16 -2.75
C ASN A 199 -18.58 3.97 -1.92
N LEU A 200 -17.27 3.92 -1.62
CA LEU A 200 -16.61 2.81 -0.93
C LEU A 200 -17.31 2.35 0.38
N TYR A 201 -17.98 3.27 1.09
CA TYR A 201 -18.59 3.00 2.39
C TYR A 201 -20.10 2.73 2.36
N ASP A 202 -20.70 2.67 1.17
CA ASP A 202 -22.15 2.44 0.98
C ASP A 202 -22.38 1.37 -0.09
N GLU A 203 -22.52 1.76 -1.34
CA GLU A 203 -22.61 0.85 -2.50
C GLU A 203 -21.44 1.12 -3.45
N PRO A 204 -20.30 0.43 -3.30
CA PRO A 204 -19.14 0.61 -4.17
C PRO A 204 -19.50 0.44 -5.63
N SER A 205 -19.00 1.33 -6.48
CA SER A 205 -19.28 1.29 -7.91
C SER A 205 -18.09 1.75 -8.75
N ILE A 206 -17.92 1.17 -9.93
CA ILE A 206 -16.86 1.53 -10.86
C ILE A 206 -17.22 2.89 -11.49
N ALA A 207 -16.44 3.93 -11.15
CA ALA A 207 -16.61 5.25 -11.75
C ALA A 207 -15.99 5.30 -13.17
N TYR A 208 -14.77 4.83 -13.30
CA TYR A 208 -14.08 4.66 -14.58
C TYR A 208 -12.87 3.71 -14.44
N MET A 209 -12.34 3.31 -15.58
CA MET A 209 -11.12 2.53 -15.69
C MET A 209 -10.14 3.15 -16.70
N ILE A 210 -8.83 3.00 -16.45
CA ILE A 210 -7.75 3.38 -17.37
C ILE A 210 -6.94 2.11 -17.67
N GLY A 211 -7.03 1.65 -18.90
CA GLY A 211 -6.38 0.43 -19.36
C GLY A 211 -6.62 0.22 -20.86
N GLU A 212 -6.13 -0.90 -21.38
CA GLU A 212 -6.39 -1.25 -22.78
C GLU A 212 -7.85 -1.66 -22.96
N LYS A 213 -8.55 -0.97 -23.89
CA LYS A 213 -9.98 -1.19 -24.12
C LYS A 213 -10.26 -2.58 -24.69
N ASP A 214 -9.36 -3.08 -25.51
CA ASP A 214 -9.46 -4.40 -26.16
C ASP A 214 -9.43 -5.55 -25.13
N PHE A 215 -8.77 -5.34 -23.98
CA PHE A 215 -8.78 -6.32 -22.88
C PHE A 215 -10.19 -6.53 -22.30
N TRP A 216 -11.02 -5.47 -22.30
CA TRP A 216 -12.35 -5.47 -21.71
C TRP A 216 -13.49 -5.59 -22.74
N GLU A 217 -13.17 -5.72 -24.05
CA GLU A 217 -14.15 -5.59 -25.15
C GLU A 217 -15.29 -6.62 -25.06
N ASP A 218 -15.00 -7.84 -24.62
CA ASP A 218 -15.98 -8.93 -24.49
C ASP A 218 -16.72 -8.91 -23.13
N THR A 219 -16.59 -7.82 -22.36
CA THR A 219 -17.21 -7.66 -21.04
C THR A 219 -18.13 -6.45 -20.99
N SER A 220 -19.06 -6.44 -20.02
CA SER A 220 -19.90 -5.26 -19.74
C SER A 220 -19.07 -4.05 -19.25
N TYR A 221 -17.85 -4.28 -18.73
CA TYR A 221 -16.96 -3.29 -18.15
C TYR A 221 -16.28 -2.39 -19.18
N VAL A 222 -16.27 -2.77 -20.44
CA VAL A 222 -15.70 -1.96 -21.54
C VAL A 222 -16.25 -0.53 -21.58
N SER A 223 -17.50 -0.34 -21.16
CA SER A 223 -18.12 0.99 -21.09
C SER A 223 -17.53 1.90 -20.01
N CYS A 224 -16.86 1.34 -18.99
CA CYS A 224 -16.18 2.07 -17.94
C CYS A 224 -14.76 2.50 -18.33
N VAL A 225 -14.18 1.91 -19.39
CA VAL A 225 -12.81 2.22 -19.84
C VAL A 225 -12.79 3.56 -20.57
N LEU A 226 -11.97 4.47 -20.07
CA LEU A 226 -11.78 5.79 -20.67
C LEU A 226 -11.16 5.69 -22.08
N ASN A 227 -11.59 6.58 -22.96
CA ASN A 227 -11.00 6.65 -24.29
C ASN A 227 -9.64 7.35 -24.26
N LYS A 228 -8.63 6.68 -24.75
CA LYS A 228 -7.30 7.23 -24.95
C LYS A 228 -7.34 8.43 -25.90
N LYS A 229 -6.67 9.53 -25.52
CA LYS A 229 -6.45 10.70 -26.39
C LYS A 229 -4.96 10.94 -26.53
N GLY A 230 -4.46 10.95 -27.76
CA GLY A 230 -3.03 11.15 -28.06
C GLY A 230 -2.30 9.81 -28.30
N ASP A 231 -1.03 9.94 -28.63
CA ASP A 231 -0.14 8.81 -28.95
C ASP A 231 0.78 8.55 -27.74
N PHE A 232 0.40 7.59 -26.94
CA PHE A 232 1.18 7.09 -25.80
C PHE A 232 0.88 5.60 -25.57
N ILE A 233 1.77 4.92 -24.88
CA ILE A 233 1.58 3.50 -24.53
C ILE A 233 0.81 3.45 -23.20
N ILE A 234 -0.27 2.67 -23.14
CA ILE A 234 -0.97 2.36 -21.91
C ILE A 234 -0.05 1.48 -21.03
N GLN A 235 -0.18 1.62 -19.73
CA GLN A 235 0.55 0.82 -18.76
C GLN A 235 0.29 -0.68 -18.93
N GLY A 236 1.28 -1.50 -18.59
CA GLY A 236 1.15 -2.95 -18.59
C GLY A 236 1.79 -3.53 -17.34
N GLY A 237 1.01 -4.30 -16.54
CA GLY A 237 1.47 -4.95 -15.33
C GLY A 237 2.07 -3.97 -14.29
N GLN A 238 1.50 -2.75 -14.21
CA GLN A 238 2.01 -1.70 -13.32
C GLN A 238 1.94 -2.13 -11.85
N HIS A 239 2.90 -1.66 -11.07
CA HIS A 239 3.02 -2.01 -9.64
C HIS A 239 2.93 -0.81 -8.69
N THR A 240 2.72 0.39 -9.22
CA THR A 240 2.50 1.61 -8.44
C THR A 240 1.77 2.63 -9.28
N ILE A 241 0.84 3.34 -8.65
CA ILE A 241 0.20 4.53 -9.19
C ILE A 241 0.31 5.67 -8.18
N THR A 242 0.46 6.88 -8.67
CA THR A 242 0.38 8.10 -7.88
C THR A 242 -0.60 9.05 -8.56
N TYR A 243 -1.54 9.57 -7.78
CA TYR A 243 -2.43 10.61 -8.25
C TYR A 243 -1.90 11.97 -7.80
N GLU A 244 -1.68 12.85 -8.74
CA GLU A 244 -1.26 14.23 -8.50
C GLU A 244 -2.36 15.18 -9.01
N THR A 245 -2.72 16.16 -8.20
CA THR A 245 -3.58 17.26 -8.63
C THR A 245 -2.69 18.38 -9.13
N ASP A 246 -2.90 18.81 -10.37
CA ASP A 246 -2.35 20.09 -10.84
C ASP A 246 -3.02 21.23 -10.04
N GLU A 247 -2.44 21.61 -8.93
CA GLU A 247 -2.71 22.92 -8.31
C GLU A 247 -1.96 23.97 -9.13
N SER A 248 -2.56 24.35 -10.24
CA SER A 248 -2.07 25.47 -11.07
C SER A 248 -2.73 26.79 -10.67
#